data_bee2c293f363b1fcc91c6633fcb1b707
#
_entry.id   bee2c293f363b1fcc91c6633fcb1b707
#
_cell.length_a   1.000
_cell.length_b   1.000
_cell.length_c   1.000
_cell.angle_alpha   90.00
_cell.angle_beta   90.00
_cell.angle_gamma   90.00
#
_symmetry.space_group_name_H-M   'P 1'
#
loop_
_entity.id
_entity.type
_entity.pdbx_description
1 polymer ?
#
loop_
_entity_poly.entity_id
_entity_poly.type
_entity_poly.pdbx_seq_one_letter_code
_entity_poly.pdbx_strand_id
1 'polypeptide(L)'
;MQTTIFGLLAVGVAFATPTVQRRPIPQPAHPPVFRVASSNVTLSSVPSNKTEGALVTDDISSCGDTWMAIPDVAIGAGTDQRTGFTTAVNKFCDMASGKTVKSQDYLSMATEVFLNSGKNPMTYGLLGYVYFEIHNKLSTTHTVDAASCKTYLSTLSASSGKCFGTTNMDTKGGTYQVGNSGVSYHALGNIVPPQQDALNKLLATTVLTAQSVNTGGGAPLNPWPLDSLNSVLPVSCHSHNDYEQRIPVFNALAAGCISMEADVWLFNGDVIIGHLLPTLGRTLRAQYVNPLLAILNHNGGSAYKSRPDQTLVLLVDFKTSDTGTLDAVVKALDPLRQAGYLSRLENGAFVKKAITVVASGSAPFDRISTGDGVPNRDIFYDANLGALSGSSYTSQNSYVASADFQDVVGQASTATLTAAQMTTITTQVNQAHAKGLVARYWNLPGEYLWEPLKALGVDLLNADDLSNTARLPRIQ
;
A
#
# COMPACT_ATOMS: atom_id res chain seq x y z
N MET A 1 30.01 2.95 70.58
CA MET A 1 30.30 3.01 69.18
C MET A 1 29.62 1.79 68.52
N GLN A 2 28.41 1.99 68.01
CA GLN A 2 27.65 0.98 67.30
C GLN A 2 27.38 1.52 65.90
N THR A 3 27.97 0.89 64.92
CA THR A 3 27.83 1.24 63.50
C THR A 3 26.64 0.49 62.92
N THR A 4 25.56 1.19 62.60
CA THR A 4 24.39 0.62 61.97
C THR A 4 24.57 0.68 60.44
N ILE A 5 24.60 -0.48 59.78
CA ILE A 5 24.64 -0.62 58.31
C ILE A 5 23.20 -0.63 57.82
N PHE A 6 22.81 0.38 57.04
CA PHE A 6 21.56 0.38 56.27
C PHE A 6 21.75 -0.42 54.98
N GLY A 7 21.07 -1.55 54.91
CA GLY A 7 20.94 -2.31 53.67
C GLY A 7 19.88 -1.70 52.77
N LEU A 8 20.27 -1.26 51.58
CA LEU A 8 19.32 -0.88 50.50
C LEU A 8 18.76 -2.16 49.87
N LEU A 9 17.47 -2.41 50.07
CA LEU A 9 16.73 -3.36 49.26
C LEU A 9 16.39 -2.69 47.92
N ALA A 10 17.03 -3.14 46.83
CA ALA A 10 16.63 -2.82 45.48
C ALA A 10 15.42 -3.68 45.12
N VAL A 11 14.24 -3.09 45.08
CA VAL A 11 13.03 -3.72 44.52
C VAL A 11 13.14 -3.60 43.00
N GLY A 12 13.53 -4.69 42.33
CA GLY A 12 13.49 -4.80 40.89
C GLY A 12 12.03 -4.91 40.41
N VAL A 13 11.49 -3.83 39.87
CA VAL A 13 10.22 -3.89 39.13
C VAL A 13 10.52 -4.47 37.77
N ALA A 14 10.20 -5.76 37.56
CA ALA A 14 10.19 -6.38 36.26
C ALA A 14 9.01 -5.81 35.46
N PHE A 15 9.30 -4.94 34.50
CA PHE A 15 8.33 -4.58 33.48
C PHE A 15 8.12 -5.78 32.58
N ALA A 16 6.98 -6.45 32.74
CA ALA A 16 6.50 -7.41 31.77
C ALA A 16 6.13 -6.60 30.51
N THR A 17 6.94 -6.72 29.46
CA THR A 17 6.55 -6.27 28.14
C THR A 17 5.31 -7.05 27.70
N PRO A 18 4.21 -6.38 27.34
CA PRO A 18 3.06 -7.09 26.81
C PRO A 18 3.47 -7.75 25.49
N THR A 19 3.50 -9.06 25.45
CA THR A 19 3.57 -9.83 24.23
C THR A 19 2.26 -9.61 23.50
N VAL A 20 2.28 -8.68 22.54
CA VAL A 20 1.21 -8.55 21.56
C VAL A 20 1.21 -9.84 20.75
N GLN A 21 0.28 -10.73 21.05
CA GLN A 21 -0.02 -11.86 20.17
C GLN A 21 -0.61 -11.26 18.88
N ARG A 22 0.24 -11.02 17.89
CA ARG A 22 -0.22 -10.72 16.55
C ARG A 22 -0.99 -11.94 16.04
N ARG A 23 -2.29 -11.77 15.81
CA ARG A 23 -3.04 -12.73 14.99
C ARG A 23 -2.29 -12.85 13.66
N PRO A 24 -2.07 -14.07 13.13
CA PRO A 24 -1.52 -14.24 11.80
C PRO A 24 -2.41 -13.44 10.84
N ILE A 25 -1.81 -12.55 10.06
CA ILE A 25 -2.52 -11.87 8.97
C ILE A 25 -3.01 -12.99 8.06
N PRO A 26 -4.32 -13.16 7.84
CA PRO A 26 -4.79 -14.17 6.93
C PRO A 26 -4.15 -13.88 5.57
N GLN A 27 -3.39 -14.82 5.06
CA GLN A 27 -2.93 -14.74 3.67
C GLN A 27 -4.18 -14.65 2.81
N PRO A 28 -4.39 -13.60 2.01
CA PRO A 28 -5.54 -13.54 1.15
C PRO A 28 -5.51 -14.74 0.22
N ALA A 29 -6.55 -15.56 0.31
CA ALA A 29 -6.73 -16.80 -0.47
C ALA A 29 -7.08 -16.47 -1.94
N HIS A 30 -6.35 -15.54 -2.57
CA HIS A 30 -6.54 -15.24 -3.97
C HIS A 30 -5.42 -15.87 -4.77
N PRO A 31 -5.76 -16.71 -5.76
CA PRO A 31 -4.76 -17.29 -6.65
C PRO A 31 -4.04 -16.16 -7.40
N PRO A 32 -2.74 -16.31 -7.66
CA PRO A 32 -2.00 -15.39 -8.52
C PRO A 32 -2.70 -15.31 -9.89
N VAL A 33 -2.79 -14.11 -10.41
CA VAL A 33 -3.51 -13.85 -11.64
C VAL A 33 -2.58 -14.04 -12.82
N PHE A 34 -2.94 -14.91 -13.74
CA PHE A 34 -2.26 -15.05 -15.02
C PHE A 34 -2.83 -14.06 -16.03
N ARG A 35 -1.95 -13.51 -16.83
CA ARG A 35 -2.31 -12.76 -18.03
C ARG A 35 -1.78 -13.41 -19.27
N VAL A 36 -2.61 -13.38 -20.30
CA VAL A 36 -2.18 -13.49 -21.69
C VAL A 36 -2.42 -12.10 -22.29
N ALA A 37 -1.36 -11.39 -22.65
CA ALA A 37 -1.48 -10.10 -23.31
C ALA A 37 -1.68 -10.33 -24.81
N SER A 38 -2.57 -9.60 -25.42
CA SER A 38 -2.69 -9.58 -26.88
C SER A 38 -1.74 -8.55 -27.50
N SER A 39 -1.25 -8.89 -28.65
CA SER A 39 -0.07 -8.43 -29.36
C SER A 39 -0.06 -7.00 -29.93
N ASN A 40 -0.47 -5.99 -29.19
CA ASN A 40 -0.37 -4.59 -29.66
C ASN A 40 0.53 -3.68 -28.80
N VAL A 41 1.37 -4.24 -27.96
CA VAL A 41 2.42 -3.46 -27.31
C VAL A 41 3.65 -3.55 -28.21
N THR A 42 3.97 -2.46 -28.89
CA THR A 42 5.29 -2.24 -29.46
C THR A 42 6.27 -2.25 -28.30
N LEU A 43 6.92 -3.38 -28.08
CA LEU A 43 8.09 -3.44 -27.22
C LEU A 43 9.05 -2.42 -27.77
N SER A 44 9.39 -1.39 -26.99
CA SER A 44 10.47 -0.48 -27.37
C SER A 44 11.68 -1.33 -27.65
N SER A 45 12.04 -1.40 -28.92
CA SER A 45 13.22 -2.10 -29.39
C SER A 45 14.43 -1.54 -28.65
N VAL A 46 14.99 -2.35 -27.77
CA VAL A 46 16.41 -2.19 -27.43
C VAL A 46 17.15 -2.22 -28.77
N PRO A 47 18.00 -1.24 -29.11
CA PRO A 47 18.68 -1.23 -30.39
C PRO A 47 19.49 -2.52 -30.53
N SER A 48 19.08 -3.39 -31.41
CA SER A 48 19.83 -4.58 -31.77
C SER A 48 20.90 -4.18 -32.76
N ASN A 49 22.00 -3.63 -32.29
CA ASN A 49 23.25 -3.73 -33.01
C ASN A 49 23.92 -5.05 -32.62
N LYS A 50 23.47 -6.14 -33.20
CA LYS A 50 24.25 -7.37 -33.24
C LYS A 50 24.19 -7.94 -34.66
N THR A 51 25.35 -7.94 -35.30
CA THR A 51 25.77 -8.68 -36.44
C THR A 51 25.27 -10.15 -36.37
N GLU A 52 24.63 -10.62 -37.43
CA GLU A 52 24.32 -12.03 -37.62
C GLU A 52 25.58 -12.87 -37.47
N GLY A 53 25.51 -13.95 -36.65
CA GLY A 53 26.54 -14.96 -36.76
C GLY A 53 26.95 -15.78 -35.55
N ALA A 54 26.30 -15.71 -34.39
CA ALA A 54 26.59 -16.64 -33.29
C ALA A 54 25.34 -17.42 -32.90
N LEU A 55 25.43 -18.74 -32.90
CA LEU A 55 24.47 -19.64 -32.30
C LEU A 55 24.33 -19.24 -30.84
N VAL A 56 23.19 -18.70 -30.43
CA VAL A 56 22.90 -18.39 -29.04
C VAL A 56 22.62 -19.69 -28.32
N THR A 57 23.51 -20.09 -27.44
CA THR A 57 23.25 -21.20 -26.51
C THR A 57 22.24 -20.76 -25.44
N ASP A 58 21.54 -21.72 -24.84
CA ASP A 58 20.70 -21.50 -23.67
C ASP A 58 21.52 -20.74 -22.60
N ASP A 59 21.14 -19.52 -22.24
CA ASP A 59 21.89 -18.69 -21.31
C ASP A 59 21.06 -17.58 -20.67
N ILE A 60 21.57 -17.09 -19.53
CA ILE A 60 21.11 -15.87 -18.91
C ILE A 60 21.54 -14.66 -19.77
N SER A 61 20.60 -13.99 -20.37
CA SER A 61 20.89 -12.81 -21.22
C SER A 61 21.12 -11.55 -20.38
N SER A 62 20.37 -11.37 -19.27
CA SER A 62 20.50 -10.23 -18.38
C SER A 62 20.13 -10.58 -16.95
N CYS A 63 20.67 -9.83 -15.98
CA CYS A 63 20.19 -9.85 -14.59
C CYS A 63 19.30 -8.65 -14.33
N GLY A 64 18.40 -8.77 -13.34
CA GLY A 64 17.62 -7.67 -12.80
C GLY A 64 18.45 -6.77 -11.88
N ASP A 65 17.76 -5.81 -11.25
CA ASP A 65 18.41 -4.82 -10.38
C ASP A 65 18.10 -5.04 -8.90
N THR A 66 17.05 -5.77 -8.60
CA THR A 66 16.52 -5.96 -7.23
C THR A 66 16.87 -7.34 -6.69
N TRP A 67 17.50 -7.39 -5.53
CA TRP A 67 17.88 -8.64 -4.87
C TRP A 67 16.68 -9.32 -4.20
N MET A 68 16.49 -10.61 -4.45
CA MET A 68 15.44 -11.45 -3.88
C MET A 68 16.09 -12.59 -3.11
N ALA A 69 15.61 -12.89 -1.90
CA ALA A 69 16.04 -14.06 -1.15
C ALA A 69 15.71 -15.34 -1.94
N ILE A 70 16.64 -16.29 -2.03
CA ILE A 70 16.42 -17.53 -2.77
C ILE A 70 15.54 -18.50 -1.99
N PRO A 71 15.87 -18.86 -0.71
CA PRO A 71 14.99 -19.68 0.12
C PRO A 71 13.87 -18.83 0.73
N ASP A 72 12.84 -19.48 1.20
CA ASP A 72 11.86 -18.88 2.09
C ASP A 72 12.54 -18.39 3.37
N VAL A 73 12.15 -17.24 3.86
CA VAL A 73 12.77 -16.58 5.02
C VAL A 73 11.79 -16.54 6.20
N ALA A 74 12.20 -17.11 7.34
CA ALA A 74 11.46 -17.00 8.59
C ALA A 74 11.57 -15.59 9.15
N ILE A 75 10.45 -15.02 9.62
CA ILE A 75 10.40 -13.70 10.22
C ILE A 75 10.09 -13.80 11.70
N GLY A 76 10.99 -13.25 12.51
CA GLY A 76 10.85 -13.25 13.97
C GLY A 76 11.04 -14.65 14.59
N ALA A 77 10.59 -14.80 15.84
CA ALA A 77 10.62 -16.07 16.56
C ALA A 77 9.43 -17.00 16.23
N GLY A 78 8.64 -16.66 15.22
CA GLY A 78 7.38 -17.31 14.89
C GLY A 78 7.43 -18.17 13.62
N THR A 79 6.27 -18.70 13.28
CA THR A 79 6.04 -19.61 12.15
C THR A 79 5.84 -18.88 10.82
N ASP A 80 5.89 -17.57 10.80
CA ASP A 80 5.67 -16.77 9.60
C ASP A 80 6.88 -16.88 8.67
N GLN A 81 6.61 -17.42 7.48
CA GLN A 81 7.60 -17.50 6.43
C GLN A 81 7.25 -16.54 5.31
N ARG A 82 8.26 -15.89 4.77
CA ARG A 82 8.14 -15.07 3.56
C ARG A 82 8.64 -15.85 2.35
N THR A 83 7.89 -15.77 1.28
CA THR A 83 8.18 -16.50 0.05
C THR A 83 9.53 -16.08 -0.54
N GLY A 84 10.41 -17.03 -0.76
CA GLY A 84 11.65 -16.87 -1.49
C GLY A 84 11.47 -17.08 -2.99
N PHE A 85 12.52 -16.76 -3.75
CA PHE A 85 12.53 -16.87 -5.21
C PHE A 85 12.23 -18.29 -5.70
N THR A 86 12.81 -19.31 -5.04
CA THR A 86 12.59 -20.73 -5.42
C THR A 86 11.12 -21.12 -5.31
N THR A 87 10.46 -20.76 -4.21
CA THR A 87 9.02 -21.04 -4.02
C THR A 87 8.17 -20.27 -5.00
N ALA A 88 8.53 -19.01 -5.29
CA ALA A 88 7.85 -18.19 -6.27
C ALA A 88 7.96 -18.76 -7.70
N VAL A 89 9.14 -19.24 -8.10
CA VAL A 89 9.37 -19.91 -9.40
C VAL A 89 8.52 -21.17 -9.52
N ASN A 90 8.53 -22.03 -8.49
CA ASN A 90 7.74 -23.25 -8.51
C ASN A 90 6.25 -22.94 -8.68
N LYS A 91 5.73 -21.99 -7.91
CA LYS A 91 4.34 -21.56 -7.98
C LYS A 91 3.98 -21.03 -9.37
N PHE A 92 4.83 -20.17 -9.95
CA PHE A 92 4.60 -19.65 -11.31
C PHE A 92 4.57 -20.76 -12.34
N CYS A 93 5.59 -21.63 -12.37
CA CYS A 93 5.71 -22.66 -13.38
C CYS A 93 4.60 -23.72 -13.30
N ASP A 94 4.19 -24.10 -12.08
CA ASP A 94 3.06 -25.02 -11.88
C ASP A 94 1.75 -24.43 -12.41
N MET A 95 1.52 -23.15 -12.17
CA MET A 95 0.33 -22.46 -12.67
C MET A 95 0.39 -22.17 -14.17
N ALA A 96 1.56 -21.96 -14.74
CA ALA A 96 1.77 -21.75 -16.16
C ALA A 96 1.72 -23.05 -16.98
N SER A 97 1.85 -24.20 -16.33
CA SER A 97 1.88 -25.51 -16.97
C SER A 97 0.69 -25.74 -17.90
N GLY A 98 0.97 -26.18 -19.12
CA GLY A 98 -0.03 -26.42 -20.18
C GLY A 98 -0.68 -25.16 -20.77
N LYS A 99 -0.36 -23.97 -20.28
CA LYS A 99 -0.88 -22.73 -20.88
C LYS A 99 -0.16 -22.42 -22.18
N THR A 100 -0.90 -21.88 -23.13
CA THR A 100 -0.41 -21.54 -24.46
C THR A 100 -0.15 -20.05 -24.57
N VAL A 101 1.08 -19.69 -24.94
CA VAL A 101 1.48 -18.33 -25.28
C VAL A 101 1.40 -18.18 -26.80
N LYS A 102 0.57 -17.28 -27.28
CA LYS A 102 0.39 -17.08 -28.74
C LYS A 102 1.66 -16.51 -29.38
N SER A 103 1.70 -16.56 -30.73
CA SER A 103 2.76 -15.89 -31.47
C SER A 103 2.84 -14.41 -31.14
N GLN A 104 4.05 -13.89 -30.90
CA GLN A 104 4.36 -12.50 -30.60
C GLN A 104 3.63 -11.99 -29.33
N ASP A 105 3.39 -12.88 -28.37
CA ASP A 105 2.66 -12.60 -27.14
C ASP A 105 3.47 -13.03 -25.89
N TYR A 106 2.96 -12.75 -24.71
CA TYR A 106 3.60 -13.18 -23.47
C TYR A 106 2.57 -13.65 -22.43
N LEU A 107 3.01 -14.49 -21.51
CA LEU A 107 2.30 -14.90 -20.31
C LEU A 107 2.99 -14.27 -19.12
N SER A 108 2.26 -13.58 -18.24
CA SER A 108 2.85 -12.95 -17.06
C SER A 108 2.11 -13.28 -15.78
N MET A 109 2.87 -13.27 -14.67
CA MET A 109 2.36 -13.34 -13.31
C MET A 109 3.26 -12.54 -12.40
N ALA A 110 2.68 -11.87 -11.41
CA ALA A 110 3.43 -11.34 -10.29
C ALA A 110 3.03 -12.06 -8.99
N THR A 111 4.00 -12.33 -8.14
CA THR A 111 3.77 -12.88 -6.81
C THR A 111 4.67 -12.20 -5.78
N GLU A 112 4.24 -12.19 -4.54
CA GLU A 112 5.06 -11.66 -3.44
C GLU A 112 6.34 -12.47 -3.29
N VAL A 113 7.42 -11.76 -3.03
CA VAL A 113 8.74 -12.33 -2.74
C VAL A 113 9.45 -11.48 -1.71
N PHE A 114 10.29 -12.12 -0.90
CA PHE A 114 11.12 -11.41 0.05
C PHE A 114 12.32 -10.77 -0.65
N LEU A 115 12.44 -9.44 -0.55
CA LEU A 115 13.54 -8.69 -1.12
C LEU A 115 14.65 -8.47 -0.09
N ASN A 116 15.89 -8.60 -0.54
CA ASN A 116 17.06 -8.25 0.24
C ASN A 116 17.45 -6.78 -0.03
N SER A 117 17.84 -6.07 1.03
CA SER A 117 18.30 -4.67 0.91
C SER A 117 19.69 -4.53 0.26
N GLY A 118 20.33 -5.62 -0.10
CA GLY A 118 21.70 -5.62 -0.64
C GLY A 118 22.78 -5.28 0.37
N LYS A 119 22.44 -5.16 1.66
CA LYS A 119 23.38 -4.92 2.76
C LYS A 119 23.51 -6.13 3.67
N ASN A 120 24.72 -6.38 4.12
CA ASN A 120 25.03 -7.42 5.08
C ASN A 120 25.19 -6.82 6.50
N PRO A 121 24.63 -7.41 7.57
CA PRO A 121 23.71 -8.55 7.56
C PRO A 121 22.30 -8.12 7.11
N MET A 122 21.49 -9.08 6.68
CA MET A 122 20.07 -8.87 6.35
C MET A 122 19.31 -8.36 7.57
N THR A 123 19.37 -7.08 7.82
CA THR A 123 18.70 -6.47 8.97
C THR A 123 17.25 -6.13 8.67
N TYR A 124 16.91 -5.97 7.39
CA TYR A 124 15.57 -5.57 6.96
C TYR A 124 15.25 -6.19 5.60
N GLY A 125 14.48 -7.26 5.64
CA GLY A 125 13.84 -7.79 4.45
C GLY A 125 12.62 -6.95 4.10
N LEU A 126 12.47 -6.68 2.83
CA LEU A 126 11.32 -5.96 2.30
C LEU A 126 10.36 -6.95 1.67
N LEU A 127 9.07 -6.77 1.90
CA LEU A 127 8.07 -7.39 1.07
C LEU A 127 8.10 -6.71 -0.29
N GLY A 128 8.26 -7.49 -1.35
CA GLY A 128 8.21 -7.01 -2.72
C GLY A 128 7.55 -8.03 -3.62
N TYR A 129 7.79 -7.90 -4.89
CA TYR A 129 7.16 -8.74 -5.91
C TYR A 129 8.21 -9.23 -6.87
N VAL A 130 8.04 -10.46 -7.37
CA VAL A 130 8.72 -10.94 -8.56
C VAL A 130 7.71 -10.98 -9.71
N TYR A 131 8.10 -10.40 -10.82
CA TYR A 131 7.36 -10.39 -12.07
C TYR A 131 7.94 -11.48 -12.95
N PHE A 132 7.13 -12.48 -13.22
CA PHE A 132 7.45 -13.55 -14.15
C PHE A 132 6.80 -13.27 -15.50
N GLU A 133 7.55 -13.47 -16.56
CA GLU A 133 7.04 -13.39 -17.92
C GLU A 133 7.64 -14.51 -18.78
N ILE A 134 6.84 -15.08 -19.67
CA ILE A 134 7.29 -15.97 -20.73
C ILE A 134 6.94 -15.31 -22.05
N HIS A 135 7.94 -14.85 -22.77
CA HIS A 135 7.76 -14.20 -24.06
C HIS A 135 7.91 -15.22 -25.19
N ASN A 136 6.98 -15.21 -26.14
CA ASN A 136 7.01 -16.02 -27.33
C ASN A 136 7.16 -15.11 -28.55
N LYS A 137 8.36 -15.08 -29.16
CA LYS A 137 8.67 -14.35 -30.38
C LYS A 137 8.59 -15.23 -31.63
N LEU A 138 8.14 -16.48 -31.48
CA LEU A 138 7.92 -17.40 -32.61
C LEU A 138 6.72 -16.95 -33.44
N SER A 139 6.66 -17.43 -34.66
CA SER A 139 5.47 -17.33 -35.51
C SER A 139 4.37 -18.36 -35.16
N THR A 140 4.68 -19.30 -34.23
CA THR A 140 3.78 -20.35 -33.76
C THR A 140 3.50 -20.16 -32.27
N THR A 141 2.51 -20.86 -31.74
CA THR A 141 2.22 -20.90 -30.32
C THR A 141 3.30 -21.67 -29.56
N HIS A 142 3.56 -21.24 -28.31
CA HIS A 142 4.42 -21.94 -27.37
C HIS A 142 3.56 -22.45 -26.21
N THR A 143 3.63 -23.74 -25.92
CA THR A 143 2.98 -24.34 -24.75
C THR A 143 4.00 -24.50 -23.62
N VAL A 144 3.68 -24.01 -22.44
CA VAL A 144 4.59 -24.01 -21.30
C VAL A 144 4.67 -25.41 -20.68
N ASP A 145 5.88 -25.95 -20.60
CA ASP A 145 6.20 -27.14 -19.82
C ASP A 145 6.72 -26.72 -18.44
N ALA A 146 6.10 -27.24 -17.37
CA ALA A 146 6.45 -26.83 -16.01
C ALA A 146 7.89 -27.19 -15.62
N ALA A 147 8.39 -28.34 -16.04
CA ALA A 147 9.74 -28.79 -15.69
C ALA A 147 10.80 -27.92 -16.38
N SER A 148 10.62 -27.64 -17.64
CA SER A 148 11.47 -26.73 -18.41
C SER A 148 11.42 -25.29 -17.84
N CYS A 149 10.23 -24.80 -17.52
CA CYS A 149 10.04 -23.49 -16.90
C CYS A 149 10.82 -23.37 -15.58
N LYS A 150 10.70 -24.37 -14.69
CA LYS A 150 11.45 -24.41 -13.42
C LYS A 150 12.95 -24.45 -13.67
N THR A 151 13.41 -25.25 -14.60
CA THR A 151 14.84 -25.34 -14.96
C THR A 151 15.38 -24.00 -15.42
N TYR A 152 14.71 -23.35 -16.37
CA TYR A 152 15.16 -22.07 -16.93
C TYR A 152 15.18 -20.95 -15.87
N LEU A 153 14.12 -20.79 -15.11
CA LEU A 153 14.05 -19.76 -14.08
C LEU A 153 14.95 -20.02 -12.88
N SER A 154 15.15 -21.29 -12.50
CA SER A 154 16.07 -21.66 -11.41
C SER A 154 17.53 -21.37 -11.75
N THR A 155 17.90 -21.37 -13.05
CA THR A 155 19.24 -20.97 -13.48
C THR A 155 19.58 -19.52 -13.10
N LEU A 156 18.58 -18.65 -12.98
CA LEU A 156 18.76 -17.25 -12.54
C LEU A 156 19.20 -17.15 -11.07
N SER A 157 18.99 -18.19 -10.27
CA SER A 157 19.38 -18.27 -8.84
C SER A 157 20.48 -19.28 -8.56
N ALA A 158 21.05 -19.90 -9.61
CA ALA A 158 22.12 -20.86 -9.45
C ALA A 158 23.40 -20.19 -8.89
N SER A 159 24.06 -20.84 -7.93
CA SER A 159 25.26 -20.32 -7.27
C SER A 159 26.44 -20.06 -8.19
N SER A 160 26.48 -20.71 -9.35
CA SER A 160 27.44 -20.46 -10.43
C SER A 160 26.98 -19.38 -11.42
N GLY A 161 25.74 -18.89 -11.29
CA GLY A 161 25.14 -17.94 -12.22
C GLY A 161 25.55 -16.49 -11.95
N LYS A 162 25.61 -15.70 -12.99
CA LYS A 162 25.99 -14.25 -12.91
C LYS A 162 24.99 -13.37 -12.15
N CYS A 163 23.76 -13.85 -11.93
CA CYS A 163 22.73 -13.13 -11.19
C CYS A 163 22.67 -13.51 -9.70
N PHE A 164 23.55 -14.39 -9.25
CA PHE A 164 23.62 -14.86 -7.88
C PHE A 164 24.50 -13.94 -7.02
N GLY A 165 24.04 -13.63 -5.81
CA GLY A 165 24.75 -12.85 -4.80
C GLY A 165 25.40 -13.77 -3.76
N THR A 166 26.73 -13.76 -3.69
CA THR A 166 27.50 -14.63 -2.77
C THR A 166 27.42 -14.18 -1.31
N THR A 167 27.12 -12.89 -1.07
CA THR A 167 27.10 -12.31 0.29
C THR A 167 25.85 -12.76 1.08
N ASN A 168 24.69 -12.71 0.46
CA ASN A 168 23.41 -12.99 1.14
C ASN A 168 22.71 -14.25 0.59
N MET A 169 23.34 -15.00 -0.32
CA MET A 169 22.71 -16.15 -0.97
C MET A 169 21.37 -15.74 -1.63
N ASP A 170 21.38 -14.66 -2.39
CA ASP A 170 20.24 -14.07 -3.05
C ASP A 170 20.40 -14.02 -4.57
N THR A 171 19.35 -13.63 -5.30
CA THR A 171 19.39 -13.47 -6.74
C THR A 171 18.77 -12.15 -7.18
N LYS A 172 19.32 -11.57 -8.24
CA LYS A 172 18.67 -10.46 -8.95
C LYS A 172 17.59 -10.92 -9.92
N GLY A 173 17.40 -12.23 -10.07
CA GLY A 173 16.59 -12.73 -11.18
C GLY A 173 17.18 -12.33 -12.53
N GLY A 174 16.33 -12.11 -13.52
CA GLY A 174 16.79 -11.69 -14.84
C GLY A 174 16.01 -12.31 -15.99
N THR A 175 16.69 -12.48 -17.13
CA THR A 175 16.13 -13.07 -18.32
C THR A 175 16.95 -14.28 -18.74
N TYR A 176 16.29 -15.43 -18.89
CA TYR A 176 16.84 -16.63 -19.48
C TYR A 176 16.33 -16.76 -20.92
N GLN A 177 17.26 -16.85 -21.88
CA GLN A 177 16.95 -17.03 -23.30
C GLN A 177 17.08 -18.52 -23.64
N VAL A 178 16.04 -19.12 -24.20
CA VAL A 178 16.05 -20.52 -24.63
C VAL A 178 16.65 -20.59 -26.01
N GLY A 179 17.96 -20.72 -26.11
CA GLY A 179 18.71 -20.86 -27.36
C GLY A 179 18.25 -19.90 -28.45
N ASN A 180 18.14 -20.37 -29.64
CA ASN A 180 17.59 -19.65 -30.81
C ASN A 180 16.06 -19.85 -30.97
N SER A 181 15.39 -20.36 -29.92
CA SER A 181 13.97 -20.73 -30.02
C SER A 181 13.03 -19.53 -30.16
N GLY A 182 13.49 -18.33 -29.88
CA GLY A 182 12.61 -17.14 -29.81
C GLY A 182 11.73 -17.08 -28.52
N VAL A 183 11.96 -17.98 -27.58
CA VAL A 183 11.28 -17.98 -26.28
C VAL A 183 12.24 -17.50 -25.19
N SER A 184 11.75 -16.67 -24.28
CA SER A 184 12.53 -16.22 -23.12
C SER A 184 11.67 -16.23 -21.86
N TYR A 185 12.32 -16.54 -20.73
CA TYR A 185 11.75 -16.58 -19.40
C TYR A 185 12.34 -15.46 -18.56
N HIS A 186 11.50 -14.68 -17.94
CA HIS A 186 11.89 -13.50 -17.17
C HIS A 186 11.42 -13.64 -15.71
N ALA A 187 12.24 -13.19 -14.78
CA ALA A 187 11.91 -13.07 -13.38
C ALA A 187 12.60 -11.83 -12.81
N LEU A 188 11.86 -10.75 -12.63
CA LEU A 188 12.41 -9.45 -12.21
C LEU A 188 11.79 -9.02 -10.88
N GLY A 189 12.64 -8.80 -9.87
CA GLY A 189 12.23 -8.27 -8.58
C GLY A 189 11.83 -6.80 -8.67
N ASN A 190 10.78 -6.43 -7.95
CA ASN A 190 10.34 -5.04 -7.81
C ASN A 190 9.70 -4.82 -6.44
N ILE A 191 9.93 -3.67 -5.86
CA ILE A 191 9.31 -3.22 -4.60
C ILE A 191 7.89 -2.72 -4.80
N VAL A 192 7.54 -2.33 -6.03
CA VAL A 192 6.23 -1.75 -6.36
C VAL A 192 5.24 -2.87 -6.64
N PRO A 193 4.02 -2.82 -6.05
CA PRO A 193 2.95 -3.75 -6.39
C PRO A 193 2.65 -3.72 -7.91
N PRO A 194 2.22 -4.85 -8.50
CA PRO A 194 1.98 -4.93 -9.94
C PRO A 194 1.13 -3.82 -10.54
N GLN A 195 0.04 -3.45 -9.87
CA GLN A 195 -0.83 -2.38 -10.32
C GLN A 195 -0.18 -1.01 -10.17
N GLN A 196 0.57 -0.80 -9.09
CA GLN A 196 1.29 0.44 -8.86
C GLN A 196 2.40 0.65 -9.90
N ASP A 197 3.13 -0.42 -10.25
CA ASP A 197 4.14 -0.34 -11.29
C ASP A 197 3.54 -0.03 -12.67
N ALA A 198 2.42 -0.68 -13.02
CA ALA A 198 1.69 -0.38 -14.24
C ALA A 198 1.21 1.08 -14.27
N LEU A 199 0.70 1.57 -13.15
CA LEU A 199 0.25 2.95 -13.00
C LEU A 199 1.42 3.94 -13.07
N ASN A 200 2.55 3.65 -12.41
CA ASN A 200 3.74 4.50 -12.46
C ASN A 200 4.33 4.59 -13.87
N LYS A 201 4.39 3.48 -14.59
CA LYS A 201 4.80 3.46 -16.01
C LYS A 201 3.88 4.31 -16.88
N LEU A 202 2.58 4.22 -16.62
CA LEU A 202 1.57 4.99 -17.30
C LEU A 202 1.72 6.51 -17.00
N LEU A 203 1.96 6.88 -15.75
CA LEU A 203 2.18 8.27 -15.32
C LEU A 203 3.51 8.87 -15.80
N ALA A 204 4.50 8.03 -16.06
CA ALA A 204 5.78 8.46 -16.62
C ALA A 204 5.71 8.81 -18.12
N THR A 205 4.69 8.34 -18.82
CA THR A 205 4.43 8.73 -20.21
C THR A 205 3.52 9.95 -20.25
N THR A 206 3.99 11.03 -20.85
CA THR A 206 3.38 12.39 -20.82
C THR A 206 2.01 12.51 -21.50
N VAL A 207 1.42 11.43 -21.99
CA VAL A 207 0.11 11.43 -22.66
C VAL A 207 -0.74 10.31 -22.09
N LEU A 208 -1.30 10.53 -20.91
CA LEU A 208 -2.34 9.69 -20.35
C LEU A 208 -3.70 10.16 -20.83
N THR A 209 -4.17 9.59 -21.92
CA THR A 209 -5.61 9.60 -22.17
C THR A 209 -6.24 8.43 -21.39
N ALA A 210 -7.46 8.61 -20.90
CA ALA A 210 -8.24 7.54 -20.26
C ALA A 210 -8.29 6.26 -21.13
N GLN A 211 -8.16 6.39 -22.45
CA GLN A 211 -8.06 5.30 -23.41
C GLN A 211 -6.76 4.49 -23.29
N SER A 212 -5.62 5.11 -22.94
CA SER A 212 -4.35 4.36 -22.84
C SER A 212 -4.31 3.43 -21.62
N VAL A 213 -5.11 3.70 -20.59
CA VAL A 213 -5.29 2.79 -19.45
C VAL A 213 -6.08 1.55 -19.87
N ASN A 214 -7.03 1.71 -20.80
CA ASN A 214 -7.93 0.65 -21.26
C ASN A 214 -7.46 -0.06 -22.55
N THR A 215 -6.64 0.58 -23.39
CA THR A 215 -6.22 0.05 -24.68
C THR A 215 -4.79 -0.50 -24.70
N GLY A 216 -4.06 -0.36 -23.62
CA GLY A 216 -2.73 -0.95 -23.46
C GLY A 216 -2.81 -2.46 -23.34
N GLY A 217 -3.21 -3.11 -24.39
CA GLY A 217 -3.00 -4.51 -24.77
C GLY A 217 -2.97 -5.55 -23.66
N GLY A 218 -3.89 -5.56 -22.78
CA GLY A 218 -4.02 -6.61 -21.80
C GLY A 218 -4.83 -6.13 -20.62
N ALA A 219 -5.77 -6.97 -20.17
CA ALA A 219 -6.50 -6.69 -18.95
C ALA A 219 -5.51 -6.47 -17.80
N PRO A 220 -5.65 -5.47 -16.95
CA PRO A 220 -4.72 -5.19 -15.85
C PRO A 220 -4.45 -6.45 -15.04
N LEU A 221 -3.25 -6.57 -14.46
CA LEU A 221 -2.86 -7.72 -13.62
C LEU A 221 -3.82 -7.95 -12.45
N ASN A 222 -5.00 -7.60 -12.69
CA ASN A 222 -6.17 -7.57 -11.88
C ASN A 222 -6.06 -6.67 -10.68
N PRO A 223 -7.15 -6.29 -10.15
CA PRO A 223 -8.52 -6.29 -10.70
C PRO A 223 -9.04 -4.90 -11.01
N TRP A 224 -8.18 -3.90 -11.15
CA TRP A 224 -8.62 -2.52 -11.05
C TRP A 224 -8.29 -1.71 -12.30
N PRO A 225 -8.96 -1.99 -13.44
CA PRO A 225 -9.13 -0.93 -14.42
C PRO A 225 -9.83 0.23 -13.71
N LEU A 226 -9.40 1.45 -13.96
CA LEU A 226 -10.04 2.63 -13.36
C LEU A 226 -11.55 2.64 -13.55
N ASP A 227 -12.03 2.09 -14.67
CA ASP A 227 -13.46 1.92 -14.95
C ASP A 227 -14.18 0.96 -13.99
N SER A 228 -13.49 0.02 -13.35
CA SER A 228 -14.13 -0.89 -12.39
C SER A 228 -14.60 -0.17 -11.13
N LEU A 229 -14.09 1.02 -10.87
CA LEU A 229 -14.50 1.87 -9.75
C LEU A 229 -15.72 2.73 -10.07
N ASN A 230 -16.16 2.81 -11.34
CA ASN A 230 -17.20 3.74 -11.78
C ASN A 230 -18.56 3.51 -11.11
N SER A 231 -18.89 2.26 -10.79
CA SER A 231 -20.17 1.88 -10.17
C SER A 231 -20.10 1.73 -8.65
N VAL A 232 -18.92 1.92 -8.06
CA VAL A 232 -18.77 1.77 -6.61
C VAL A 232 -19.48 2.91 -5.90
N LEU A 233 -20.37 2.57 -4.98
CA LEU A 233 -21.04 3.51 -4.09
C LEU A 233 -20.24 3.65 -2.80
N PRO A 234 -19.95 4.87 -2.36
CA PRO A 234 -19.20 5.10 -1.15
C PRO A 234 -19.95 4.63 0.10
N VAL A 235 -19.20 4.25 1.11
CA VAL A 235 -19.65 3.89 2.46
C VAL A 235 -18.80 4.60 3.51
N SER A 236 -19.34 4.79 4.70
CA SER A 236 -18.68 5.50 5.81
C SER A 236 -17.54 4.67 6.45
N CYS A 237 -16.67 4.05 5.65
CA CYS A 237 -15.51 3.34 6.19
C CYS A 237 -14.20 4.11 6.02
N HIS A 238 -13.31 3.88 6.97
CA HIS A 238 -11.93 4.28 6.96
C HIS A 238 -11.06 3.02 6.82
N SER A 239 -10.31 2.91 5.73
CA SER A 239 -9.32 1.85 5.54
C SER A 239 -8.12 2.12 6.45
N HIS A 240 -8.13 1.49 7.62
CA HIS A 240 -7.08 1.60 8.63
C HIS A 240 -5.84 0.86 8.16
N ASN A 241 -4.65 1.47 8.34
CA ASN A 241 -3.41 0.92 7.81
C ASN A 241 -3.52 0.50 6.34
N ASP A 242 -4.12 1.35 5.51
CA ASP A 242 -4.43 1.02 4.11
C ASP A 242 -3.22 0.49 3.32
N TYR A 243 -2.00 0.90 3.67
CA TYR A 243 -0.75 0.40 3.08
C TYR A 243 -0.49 -1.10 3.36
N GLU A 244 -1.21 -1.73 4.29
CA GLU A 244 -1.19 -3.18 4.53
C GLU A 244 -2.12 -3.94 3.58
N GLN A 245 -3.03 -3.22 2.91
CA GLN A 245 -3.87 -3.81 1.87
C GLN A 245 -3.00 -4.30 0.72
N ARG A 246 -3.45 -5.36 0.04
CA ARG A 246 -2.73 -5.92 -1.10
C ARG A 246 -2.44 -4.86 -2.16
N ILE A 247 -3.37 -3.94 -2.37
CA ILE A 247 -3.27 -2.82 -3.29
C ILE A 247 -3.85 -1.59 -2.60
N PRO A 248 -3.00 -0.84 -1.89
CA PRO A 248 -3.41 0.40 -1.24
C PRO A 248 -4.16 1.33 -2.20
N VAL A 249 -5.04 2.17 -1.68
CA VAL A 249 -5.94 3.05 -2.43
C VAL A 249 -7.03 2.27 -3.19
N PHE A 250 -6.64 1.33 -4.05
CA PHE A 250 -7.58 0.61 -4.92
C PHE A 250 -8.50 -0.31 -4.13
N ASN A 251 -7.96 -1.05 -3.14
CA ASN A 251 -8.79 -1.91 -2.29
C ASN A 251 -9.77 -1.07 -1.46
N ALA A 252 -9.31 0.03 -0.88
CA ALA A 252 -10.17 0.94 -0.13
C ALA A 252 -11.29 1.52 -1.00
N LEU A 253 -10.96 2.04 -2.19
CA LEU A 253 -11.95 2.58 -3.12
C LEU A 253 -12.93 1.53 -3.62
N ALA A 254 -12.46 0.31 -3.89
CA ALA A 254 -13.34 -0.79 -4.31
C ALA A 254 -14.29 -1.25 -3.21
N ALA A 255 -13.84 -1.20 -1.96
CA ALA A 255 -14.69 -1.42 -0.79
C ALA A 255 -15.70 -0.29 -0.57
N GLY A 256 -15.48 0.86 -1.19
CA GLY A 256 -16.30 2.07 -1.07
C GLY A 256 -15.85 3.01 0.05
N CYS A 257 -14.68 2.82 0.65
CA CYS A 257 -14.24 3.64 1.78
C CYS A 257 -14.00 5.10 1.39
N ILE A 258 -14.54 6.02 2.18
CA ILE A 258 -14.38 7.47 2.00
C ILE A 258 -13.17 8.03 2.77
N SER A 259 -12.41 7.17 3.41
CA SER A 259 -11.21 7.52 4.16
C SER A 259 -10.20 6.39 4.09
N MET A 260 -8.92 6.72 4.07
CA MET A 260 -7.81 5.77 4.10
C MET A 260 -6.61 6.36 4.83
N GLU A 261 -5.79 5.48 5.41
CA GLU A 261 -4.66 5.85 6.25
C GLU A 261 -3.32 5.47 5.62
N ALA A 262 -2.36 6.40 5.73
CA ALA A 262 -0.98 6.23 5.31
C ALA A 262 -0.04 6.60 6.46
N ASP A 263 0.62 5.61 7.06
CA ASP A 263 1.67 5.83 8.05
C ASP A 263 2.96 6.28 7.40
N VAL A 264 3.53 7.37 7.86
CA VAL A 264 4.67 8.00 7.19
C VAL A 264 5.86 8.23 8.10
N TRP A 265 7.05 8.05 7.51
CA TRP A 265 8.35 8.32 8.09
C TRP A 265 9.14 9.24 7.16
N LEU A 266 9.89 10.17 7.71
CA LEU A 266 10.91 10.88 6.95
C LEU A 266 12.19 10.03 6.93
N PHE A 267 12.64 9.65 5.75
CA PHE A 267 13.87 8.88 5.59
C PHE A 267 14.64 9.35 4.35
N ASN A 268 15.87 9.79 4.54
CA ASN A 268 16.74 10.32 3.48
C ASN A 268 16.09 11.41 2.61
N GLY A 269 15.23 12.24 3.21
CA GLY A 269 14.55 13.35 2.54
C GLY A 269 13.30 12.94 1.76
N ASP A 270 12.88 11.68 1.82
CA ASP A 270 11.64 11.19 1.21
C ASP A 270 10.64 10.70 2.28
N VAL A 271 9.36 10.72 1.93
CA VAL A 271 8.25 10.27 2.79
C VAL A 271 7.99 8.81 2.51
N ILE A 272 8.40 7.95 3.43
CA ILE A 272 8.33 6.49 3.30
C ILE A 272 7.19 5.94 4.12
N ILE A 273 6.46 4.98 3.55
CA ILE A 273 5.31 4.32 4.18
C ILE A 273 5.77 3.16 5.07
N GLY A 274 5.13 3.00 6.23
CA GLY A 274 5.30 1.85 7.11
C GLY A 274 4.84 2.11 8.54
N HIS A 275 4.36 1.06 9.25
CA HIS A 275 3.83 1.20 10.59
C HIS A 275 4.93 1.35 11.65
N LEU A 276 5.65 0.28 11.95
CA LEU A 276 6.70 0.28 12.97
C LEU A 276 8.04 0.78 12.45
N LEU A 277 8.29 0.62 11.15
CA LEU A 277 9.52 0.99 10.47
C LEU A 277 9.19 1.42 9.04
N PRO A 278 9.98 2.34 8.47
CA PRO A 278 9.82 2.72 7.07
C PRO A 278 10.11 1.52 6.15
N THR A 279 9.21 1.27 5.21
CA THR A 279 9.40 0.24 4.19
C THR A 279 10.07 0.88 2.98
N LEU A 280 11.37 0.72 2.84
CA LEU A 280 12.15 1.35 1.76
C LEU A 280 11.55 1.07 0.39
N GLY A 281 11.46 2.11 -0.43
CA GLY A 281 10.86 2.06 -1.77
C GLY A 281 9.34 2.25 -1.81
N ARG A 282 8.66 2.25 -0.67
CA ARG A 282 7.23 2.58 -0.58
C ARG A 282 7.08 4.04 -0.17
N THR A 283 7.03 4.94 -1.12
CA THR A 283 6.86 6.37 -0.83
C THR A 283 5.37 6.76 -0.80
N LEU A 284 5.04 7.80 -0.04
CA LEU A 284 3.69 8.40 -0.06
C LEU A 284 3.28 8.77 -1.48
N ARG A 285 4.22 9.30 -2.27
CA ARG A 285 3.97 9.68 -3.65
C ARG A 285 3.61 8.49 -4.53
N ALA A 286 4.37 7.40 -4.44
CA ALA A 286 4.17 6.22 -5.29
C ALA A 286 2.90 5.44 -4.91
N GLN A 287 2.62 5.29 -3.63
CA GLN A 287 1.51 4.45 -3.17
C GLN A 287 0.16 5.18 -3.08
N TYR A 288 0.15 6.49 -2.86
CA TYR A 288 -1.09 7.26 -2.65
C TYR A 288 -1.26 8.37 -3.65
N VAL A 289 -0.30 9.30 -3.75
CA VAL A 289 -0.48 10.52 -4.53
C VAL A 289 -0.65 10.23 -6.03
N ASN A 290 0.23 9.42 -6.61
CA ASN A 290 0.18 9.08 -8.03
C ASN A 290 -1.09 8.27 -8.39
N PRO A 291 -1.47 7.21 -7.65
CA PRO A 291 -2.72 6.50 -7.89
C PRO A 291 -3.96 7.40 -7.79
N LEU A 292 -4.05 8.21 -6.73
CA LEU A 292 -5.16 9.14 -6.56
C LEU A 292 -5.23 10.16 -7.71
N LEU A 293 -4.11 10.74 -8.12
CA LEU A 293 -4.05 11.65 -9.26
C LEU A 293 -4.58 11.00 -10.56
N ALA A 294 -4.17 9.75 -10.82
CA ALA A 294 -4.63 9.03 -12.00
C ALA A 294 -6.13 8.74 -11.96
N ILE A 295 -6.64 8.31 -10.80
CA ILE A 295 -8.07 8.04 -10.59
C ILE A 295 -8.89 9.32 -10.77
N LEU A 296 -8.46 10.41 -10.15
CA LEU A 296 -9.15 11.70 -10.24
C LEU A 296 -9.16 12.25 -11.68
N ASN A 297 -8.03 12.18 -12.37
CA ASN A 297 -7.97 12.59 -13.78
C ASN A 297 -8.89 11.75 -14.66
N HIS A 298 -8.94 10.43 -14.44
CA HIS A 298 -9.82 9.53 -15.18
C HIS A 298 -11.30 9.77 -14.89
N ASN A 299 -11.62 10.12 -13.64
CA ASN A 299 -13.00 10.30 -13.18
C ASN A 299 -13.51 11.73 -13.33
N GLY A 300 -12.78 12.62 -13.98
CA GLY A 300 -13.21 14.02 -14.14
C GLY A 300 -13.15 14.82 -12.85
N GLY A 301 -12.22 14.49 -11.95
CA GLY A 301 -11.96 15.23 -10.71
C GLY A 301 -12.65 14.68 -9.47
N SER A 302 -13.20 13.46 -9.51
CA SER A 302 -13.87 12.85 -8.35
C SER A 302 -13.26 11.50 -8.01
N ALA A 303 -13.22 11.13 -6.71
CA ALA A 303 -12.81 9.81 -6.27
C ALA A 303 -13.85 8.74 -6.65
N TYR A 304 -15.11 9.09 -6.58
CA TYR A 304 -16.25 8.24 -6.92
C TYR A 304 -17.11 8.89 -8.01
N LYS A 305 -17.20 8.29 -9.19
CA LYS A 305 -18.11 8.77 -10.25
C LYS A 305 -19.57 8.72 -9.84
N SER A 306 -19.93 7.74 -9.00
CA SER A 306 -21.28 7.60 -8.45
C SER A 306 -21.67 8.71 -7.47
N ARG A 307 -20.67 9.38 -6.87
CA ARG A 307 -20.83 10.49 -5.93
C ARG A 307 -19.70 11.51 -6.11
N PRO A 308 -19.79 12.37 -7.14
CA PRO A 308 -18.72 13.30 -7.47
C PRO A 308 -18.42 14.35 -6.40
N ASP A 309 -19.37 14.64 -5.54
CA ASP A 309 -19.29 15.57 -4.41
C ASP A 309 -18.66 14.97 -3.15
N GLN A 310 -18.42 13.63 -3.13
CA GLN A 310 -17.79 12.97 -2.01
C GLN A 310 -16.28 13.26 -1.97
N THR A 311 -15.80 13.92 -0.92
CA THR A 311 -14.36 14.02 -0.66
C THR A 311 -13.85 12.69 -0.09
N LEU A 312 -12.65 12.30 -0.49
CA LEU A 312 -11.91 11.18 0.08
C LEU A 312 -10.91 11.73 1.10
N VAL A 313 -10.95 11.24 2.32
CA VAL A 313 -9.99 11.60 3.36
C VAL A 313 -8.71 10.78 3.17
N LEU A 314 -7.59 11.44 2.97
CA LEU A 314 -6.26 10.86 3.08
C LEU A 314 -5.69 11.22 4.46
N LEU A 315 -5.79 10.31 5.41
CA LEU A 315 -5.21 10.46 6.73
C LEU A 315 -3.75 10.05 6.67
N VAL A 316 -2.86 10.98 6.97
CA VAL A 316 -1.41 10.79 6.97
C VAL A 316 -0.96 10.77 8.43
N ASP A 317 -0.61 9.59 8.93
CA ASP A 317 -0.16 9.40 10.30
C ASP A 317 1.36 9.53 10.40
N PHE A 318 1.81 10.55 11.11
CA PHE A 318 3.23 10.89 11.28
C PHE A 318 3.83 10.02 12.37
N LYS A 319 4.73 9.13 12.01
CA LYS A 319 5.43 8.23 12.95
C LYS A 319 6.64 8.89 13.62
N THR A 320 7.04 10.08 13.15
CA THR A 320 8.12 10.89 13.74
C THR A 320 7.66 12.32 13.97
N SER A 321 8.16 12.92 15.04
CA SER A 321 7.96 14.35 15.36
C SER A 321 8.98 15.28 14.68
N ASP A 322 9.74 14.78 13.71
CA ASP A 322 10.71 15.57 12.97
C ASP A 322 10.00 16.68 12.18
N THR A 323 10.47 17.91 12.33
CA THR A 323 9.88 19.07 11.67
C THR A 323 9.95 18.99 10.14
N GLY A 324 10.93 18.29 9.59
CA GLY A 324 11.10 18.07 8.17
C GLY A 324 10.05 17.14 7.55
N THR A 325 9.39 16.29 8.37
CA THR A 325 8.37 15.36 7.87
C THR A 325 7.19 16.11 7.26
N LEU A 326 6.71 17.19 7.90
CA LEU A 326 5.61 18.00 7.34
C LEU A 326 6.01 18.61 6.00
N ASP A 327 7.21 19.18 5.89
CA ASP A 327 7.68 19.80 4.65
C ASP A 327 7.81 18.78 3.51
N ALA A 328 8.26 17.57 3.82
CA ALA A 328 8.36 16.48 2.87
C ALA A 328 6.97 15.98 2.42
N VAL A 329 6.00 15.86 3.34
CA VAL A 329 4.61 15.53 3.04
C VAL A 329 3.97 16.60 2.15
N VAL A 330 4.13 17.89 2.49
CA VAL A 330 3.66 19.01 1.67
C VAL A 330 4.18 18.91 0.23
N LYS A 331 5.48 18.63 0.07
CA LYS A 331 6.12 18.44 -1.24
C LYS A 331 5.61 17.19 -1.96
N ALA A 332 5.38 16.09 -1.25
CA ALA A 332 4.85 14.87 -1.84
C ALA A 332 3.45 15.07 -2.43
N LEU A 333 2.64 15.93 -1.81
CA LEU A 333 1.26 16.23 -2.23
C LEU A 333 1.17 17.21 -3.42
N ASP A 334 2.27 17.82 -3.88
CA ASP A 334 2.27 18.82 -4.95
C ASP A 334 1.52 18.41 -6.21
N PRO A 335 1.58 17.17 -6.74
CA PRO A 335 0.82 16.80 -7.94
C PRO A 335 -0.69 16.94 -7.76
N LEU A 336 -1.23 16.55 -6.60
CA LEU A 336 -2.66 16.70 -6.29
C LEU A 336 -3.03 18.18 -6.06
N ARG A 337 -2.14 18.95 -5.45
CA ARG A 337 -2.30 20.41 -5.21
C ARG A 337 -2.32 21.17 -6.52
N GLN A 338 -1.37 20.93 -7.41
CA GLN A 338 -1.29 21.59 -8.73
C GLN A 338 -2.48 21.24 -9.62
N ALA A 339 -3.01 20.02 -9.50
CA ALA A 339 -4.24 19.61 -10.18
C ALA A 339 -5.53 20.21 -9.57
N GLY A 340 -5.43 20.91 -8.43
CA GLY A 340 -6.59 21.52 -7.76
C GLY A 340 -7.51 20.54 -7.04
N TYR A 341 -7.00 19.36 -6.66
CA TYR A 341 -7.80 18.30 -6.05
C TYR A 341 -7.80 18.32 -4.51
N LEU A 342 -6.97 19.14 -3.88
CA LEU A 342 -6.91 19.21 -2.42
C LEU A 342 -7.93 20.21 -1.86
N SER A 343 -8.71 19.77 -0.86
CA SER A 343 -9.49 20.66 -0.01
C SER A 343 -8.57 21.63 0.71
N ARG A 344 -8.99 22.85 0.91
CA ARG A 344 -8.16 23.90 1.52
C ARG A 344 -8.98 24.88 2.33
N LEU A 345 -8.31 25.63 3.18
CA LEU A 345 -8.88 26.80 3.82
C LEU A 345 -8.62 28.03 2.93
N GLU A 346 -9.68 28.69 2.48
CA GLU A 346 -9.60 29.88 1.65
C GLU A 346 -10.45 30.99 2.25
N ASN A 347 -9.87 32.14 2.55
CA ASN A 347 -10.54 33.27 3.21
C ASN A 347 -11.27 32.89 4.51
N GLY A 348 -10.70 31.95 5.29
CA GLY A 348 -11.28 31.43 6.53
C GLY A 348 -12.43 30.43 6.34
N ALA A 349 -12.76 30.05 5.11
CA ALA A 349 -13.76 29.04 4.80
C ALA A 349 -13.13 27.75 4.27
N PHE A 350 -13.69 26.61 4.64
CA PHE A 350 -13.30 25.31 4.08
C PHE A 350 -13.85 25.15 2.67
N VAL A 351 -12.95 25.05 1.71
CA VAL A 351 -13.28 24.77 0.30
C VAL A 351 -13.05 23.28 0.03
N LYS A 352 -14.16 22.53 0.00
CA LYS A 352 -14.12 21.09 -0.24
C LYS A 352 -13.69 20.78 -1.68
N LYS A 353 -12.79 19.81 -1.82
CA LYS A 353 -12.34 19.24 -3.10
C LYS A 353 -12.38 17.70 -3.01
N ALA A 354 -11.87 17.03 -4.05
CA ALA A 354 -11.90 15.58 -4.15
C ALA A 354 -11.13 14.86 -3.03
N ILE A 355 -10.05 15.46 -2.54
CA ILE A 355 -9.22 14.90 -1.47
C ILE A 355 -9.13 15.89 -0.31
N THR A 356 -9.38 15.42 0.91
CA THR A 356 -9.10 16.15 2.15
C THR A 356 -7.95 15.46 2.87
N VAL A 357 -6.82 16.14 3.01
CA VAL A 357 -5.64 15.61 3.70
C VAL A 357 -5.73 15.93 5.19
N VAL A 358 -5.57 14.90 6.01
CA VAL A 358 -5.61 15.02 7.48
C VAL A 358 -4.31 14.46 8.04
N ALA A 359 -3.59 15.25 8.80
CA ALA A 359 -2.37 14.87 9.48
C ALA A 359 -2.67 14.40 10.90
N SER A 360 -2.18 13.22 11.26
CA SER A 360 -2.39 12.54 12.54
C SER A 360 -1.06 12.14 13.19
N GLY A 361 -1.13 11.42 14.31
CA GLY A 361 0.03 10.91 15.03
C GLY A 361 0.92 12.02 15.59
N SER A 362 2.20 12.00 15.25
CA SER A 362 3.18 13.00 15.70
C SER A 362 3.21 14.27 14.83
N ALA A 363 2.19 14.54 14.04
CA ALA A 363 2.12 15.73 13.20
C ALA A 363 2.16 17.04 14.02
N PRO A 364 2.86 18.09 13.57
CA PRO A 364 3.04 19.33 14.32
C PRO A 364 1.79 20.22 14.23
N PHE A 365 0.88 20.08 15.20
CA PHE A 365 -0.38 20.84 15.25
C PHE A 365 -0.18 22.35 15.11
N ASP A 366 0.80 22.92 15.82
CA ASP A 366 1.02 24.36 15.81
C ASP A 366 1.32 24.90 14.40
N ARG A 367 2.15 24.19 13.62
CA ARG A 367 2.45 24.57 12.24
C ARG A 367 1.23 24.42 11.33
N ILE A 368 0.48 23.33 11.46
CA ILE A 368 -0.71 23.07 10.67
C ILE A 368 -1.80 24.10 10.98
N SER A 369 -2.02 24.40 12.26
CA SER A 369 -3.07 25.34 12.69
C SER A 369 -2.80 26.77 12.27
N THR A 370 -1.55 27.20 12.22
CA THR A 370 -1.14 28.52 11.72
C THR A 370 -0.99 28.57 10.21
N GLY A 371 -0.78 27.42 9.56
CA GLY A 371 -0.44 27.31 8.14
C GLY A 371 1.05 27.50 7.86
N ASP A 372 1.89 27.50 8.88
CA ASP A 372 3.34 27.59 8.72
C ASP A 372 3.89 26.35 8.00
N GLY A 373 4.50 26.57 6.84
CA GLY A 373 4.98 25.51 5.94
C GLY A 373 3.86 24.77 5.17
N VAL A 374 2.61 25.20 5.27
CA VAL A 374 1.46 24.67 4.50
C VAL A 374 0.89 25.76 3.60
N PRO A 375 1.47 26.00 2.42
CA PRO A 375 1.28 27.22 1.65
C PRO A 375 -0.17 27.48 1.21
N ASN A 376 -0.97 26.42 1.03
CA ASN A 376 -2.38 26.56 0.62
C ASN A 376 -3.37 26.24 1.74
N ARG A 377 -2.90 26.05 2.98
CA ARG A 377 -3.75 25.58 4.06
C ARG A 377 -4.60 24.36 3.67
N ASP A 378 -3.97 23.38 3.01
CA ASP A 378 -4.62 22.21 2.42
C ASP A 378 -4.28 20.90 3.16
N ILE A 379 -3.77 21.02 4.36
CA ILE A 379 -3.59 19.93 5.34
C ILE A 379 -4.29 20.33 6.62
N PHE A 380 -5.16 19.48 7.11
CA PHE A 380 -5.91 19.66 8.36
C PHE A 380 -5.40 18.69 9.42
N TYR A 381 -5.68 18.98 10.68
CA TYR A 381 -5.22 18.14 11.78
C TYR A 381 -6.30 17.12 12.18
N ASP A 382 -5.88 15.96 12.69
CA ASP A 382 -6.74 14.98 13.36
C ASP A 382 -6.87 15.36 14.84
N ALA A 383 -7.99 15.97 15.19
CA ALA A 383 -8.23 16.43 16.54
C ALA A 383 -8.41 15.24 17.51
N ASN A 384 -8.05 15.43 18.77
CA ASN A 384 -8.31 14.41 19.79
C ASN A 384 -9.79 14.41 20.20
N LEU A 385 -10.55 13.42 19.74
CA LEU A 385 -11.99 13.27 20.01
C LEU A 385 -12.29 13.15 21.51
N GLY A 386 -11.39 12.52 22.27
CA GLY A 386 -11.53 12.39 23.73
C GLY A 386 -11.30 13.70 24.51
N ALA A 387 -10.79 14.75 23.86
CA ALA A 387 -10.39 16.00 24.52
C ALA A 387 -10.80 17.26 23.76
N LEU A 388 -12.00 17.26 23.14
CA LEU A 388 -12.49 18.39 22.32
C LEU A 388 -12.98 19.57 23.16
N SER A 389 -13.47 19.33 24.37
CA SER A 389 -13.97 20.41 25.24
C SER A 389 -12.86 21.39 25.61
N GLY A 390 -13.08 22.68 25.35
CA GLY A 390 -12.09 23.72 25.64
C GLY A 390 -10.82 23.70 24.76
N SER A 391 -10.73 22.78 23.79
CA SER A 391 -9.59 22.70 22.90
C SER A 391 -9.59 23.79 21.82
N SER A 392 -8.40 24.04 21.24
CA SER A 392 -8.19 24.96 20.11
C SER A 392 -8.56 24.37 18.76
N TYR A 393 -9.03 23.11 18.70
CA TYR A 393 -9.48 22.48 17.47
C TYR A 393 -10.75 23.11 16.93
N THR A 394 -10.77 23.42 15.65
CA THR A 394 -11.88 24.02 14.92
C THR A 394 -11.90 23.52 13.47
N SER A 395 -12.99 23.70 12.73
CA SER A 395 -13.04 23.38 11.30
C SER A 395 -12.06 24.19 10.42
N GLN A 396 -11.36 25.18 10.99
CA GLN A 396 -10.34 25.93 10.26
C GLN A 396 -8.95 25.30 10.34
N ASN A 397 -8.70 24.42 11.31
CA ASN A 397 -7.41 23.75 11.50
C ASN A 397 -7.50 22.23 11.56
N SER A 398 -8.69 21.67 11.72
CA SER A 398 -8.94 20.24 11.85
C SER A 398 -10.09 19.83 10.94
N TYR A 399 -10.13 18.55 10.56
CA TYR A 399 -11.21 18.00 9.76
C TYR A 399 -11.80 16.74 10.38
N VAL A 400 -10.97 15.82 10.85
CA VAL A 400 -11.36 14.62 11.60
C VAL A 400 -11.06 14.87 13.08
N ALA A 401 -11.82 14.21 13.94
CA ALA A 401 -11.53 14.04 15.35
C ALA A 401 -11.54 12.54 15.66
N SER A 402 -10.37 11.99 16.04
CA SER A 402 -10.19 10.57 16.32
C SER A 402 -9.82 10.31 17.79
N ALA A 403 -10.20 9.13 18.29
CA ALA A 403 -9.72 8.60 19.55
C ALA A 403 -9.60 7.07 19.52
N ASP A 404 -8.72 6.54 20.38
CA ASP A 404 -8.72 5.11 20.71
C ASP A 404 -10.00 4.75 21.45
N PHE A 405 -10.80 3.85 20.84
CA PHE A 405 -12.08 3.44 21.42
C PHE A 405 -11.89 2.83 22.82
N GLN A 406 -10.90 1.95 22.96
CA GLN A 406 -10.70 1.21 24.20
C GLN A 406 -10.24 2.13 25.35
N ASP A 407 -9.49 3.20 25.02
CA ASP A 407 -9.02 4.17 26.01
C ASP A 407 -10.14 5.11 26.48
N VAL A 408 -10.99 5.61 25.57
CA VAL A 408 -11.95 6.67 25.91
C VAL A 408 -13.37 6.16 26.17
N VAL A 409 -13.73 4.98 25.64
CA VAL A 409 -15.06 4.35 25.81
C VAL A 409 -14.99 3.09 26.67
N GLY A 410 -13.83 2.41 26.63
CA GLY A 410 -13.58 1.17 27.36
C GLY A 410 -13.90 -0.08 26.53
N GLN A 411 -13.78 -1.24 27.17
CA GLN A 411 -13.93 -2.53 26.53
C GLN A 411 -15.41 -2.79 26.17
N ALA A 412 -15.63 -3.30 24.97
CA ALA A 412 -16.91 -3.82 24.51
C ALA A 412 -16.68 -5.17 23.83
N SER A 413 -17.28 -6.23 24.34
CA SER A 413 -17.12 -7.60 23.81
C SER A 413 -18.25 -8.02 22.85
N THR A 414 -19.28 -7.20 22.71
CA THR A 414 -20.45 -7.44 21.87
C THR A 414 -20.91 -6.11 21.23
N ALA A 415 -21.87 -6.22 20.30
CA ALA A 415 -22.51 -5.05 19.70
C ALA A 415 -23.37 -4.24 20.70
N THR A 416 -23.64 -4.78 21.88
CA THR A 416 -24.45 -4.10 22.90
C THR A 416 -23.55 -3.22 23.75
N LEU A 417 -23.70 -1.90 23.62
CA LEU A 417 -23.03 -0.92 24.44
C LEU A 417 -23.80 -0.65 25.74
N THR A 418 -23.09 -0.41 26.83
CA THR A 418 -23.70 0.04 28.09
C THR A 418 -24.22 1.48 27.97
N ALA A 419 -25.14 1.88 28.84
CA ALA A 419 -25.66 3.25 28.88
C ALA A 419 -24.52 4.30 29.07
N ALA A 420 -23.52 3.97 29.88
CA ALA A 420 -22.35 4.85 30.08
C ALA A 420 -21.53 4.99 28.77
N GLN A 421 -21.25 3.90 28.08
CA GLN A 421 -20.54 3.93 26.79
C GLN A 421 -21.30 4.74 25.74
N MET A 422 -22.63 4.51 25.60
CA MET A 422 -23.47 5.29 24.69
C MET A 422 -23.46 6.78 25.02
N THR A 423 -23.51 7.14 26.30
CA THR A 423 -23.44 8.55 26.74
C THR A 423 -22.08 9.17 26.38
N THR A 424 -20.98 8.46 26.61
CA THR A 424 -19.64 8.92 26.26
C THR A 424 -19.52 9.16 24.76
N ILE A 425 -19.90 8.18 23.94
CA ILE A 425 -19.83 8.26 22.47
C ILE A 425 -20.69 9.43 21.98
N THR A 426 -21.97 9.51 22.41
CA THR A 426 -22.89 10.59 21.99
C THR A 426 -22.33 11.96 22.36
N THR A 427 -21.75 12.10 23.55
CA THR A 427 -21.16 13.37 23.99
C THR A 427 -19.98 13.77 23.10
N GLN A 428 -19.04 12.86 22.85
CA GLN A 428 -17.85 13.11 22.03
C GLN A 428 -18.23 13.41 20.58
N VAL A 429 -19.14 12.64 19.99
CA VAL A 429 -19.63 12.87 18.61
C VAL A 429 -20.32 14.23 18.50
N ASN A 430 -21.19 14.58 19.44
CA ASN A 430 -21.86 15.90 19.44
C ASN A 430 -20.85 17.05 19.57
N GLN A 431 -19.79 16.88 20.36
CA GLN A 431 -18.71 17.88 20.48
C GLN A 431 -17.94 18.01 19.17
N ALA A 432 -17.64 16.91 18.47
CA ALA A 432 -17.02 16.94 17.15
C ALA A 432 -17.89 17.67 16.14
N HIS A 433 -19.15 17.32 16.04
CA HIS A 433 -20.12 17.93 15.11
C HIS A 433 -20.34 19.42 15.42
N ALA A 434 -20.40 19.81 16.70
CA ALA A 434 -20.51 21.21 17.10
C ALA A 434 -19.29 22.05 16.66
N LYS A 435 -18.14 21.44 16.46
CA LYS A 435 -16.92 22.06 15.90
C LYS A 435 -16.80 21.90 14.39
N GLY A 436 -17.77 21.25 13.73
CA GLY A 436 -17.73 20.93 12.30
C GLY A 436 -16.70 19.87 11.91
N LEU A 437 -16.38 18.95 12.83
CA LEU A 437 -15.42 17.88 12.64
C LEU A 437 -16.11 16.54 12.43
N VAL A 438 -15.46 15.64 11.72
CA VAL A 438 -15.88 14.27 11.43
C VAL A 438 -15.39 13.35 12.55
N ALA A 439 -16.30 12.62 13.21
CA ALA A 439 -15.97 11.77 14.34
C ALA A 439 -15.50 10.37 13.92
N ARG A 440 -14.39 9.88 14.48
CA ARG A 440 -13.82 8.55 14.25
C ARG A 440 -13.31 7.93 15.54
N TYR A 441 -13.53 6.63 15.69
CA TYR A 441 -12.82 5.80 16.66
C TYR A 441 -11.96 4.77 15.94
N TRP A 442 -10.73 4.60 16.40
CA TRP A 442 -9.84 3.51 15.99
C TRP A 442 -9.67 2.49 17.14
N ASN A 443 -8.91 1.41 16.93
CA ASN A 443 -8.71 0.33 17.89
C ASN A 443 -10.05 -0.27 18.38
N LEU A 444 -10.97 -0.48 17.43
CA LEU A 444 -12.25 -1.10 17.77
C LEU A 444 -12.03 -2.57 18.17
N PRO A 445 -12.69 -3.07 19.22
CA PRO A 445 -12.63 -4.48 19.59
C PRO A 445 -13.15 -5.43 18.51
N GLY A 446 -13.98 -4.93 17.59
CA GLY A 446 -14.47 -5.68 16.45
C GLY A 446 -15.50 -4.91 15.62
N GLU A 447 -15.72 -5.36 14.40
CA GLU A 447 -16.65 -4.77 13.43
C GLU A 447 -18.13 -4.86 13.84
N TYR A 448 -18.45 -5.68 14.83
CA TYR A 448 -19.79 -5.71 15.42
C TYR A 448 -20.20 -4.37 16.05
N LEU A 449 -19.25 -3.47 16.26
CA LEU A 449 -19.51 -2.11 16.76
C LEU A 449 -19.90 -1.12 15.66
N TRP A 450 -19.75 -1.44 14.39
CA TRP A 450 -20.04 -0.49 13.30
C TRP A 450 -21.48 0.02 13.34
N GLU A 451 -22.47 -0.89 13.45
CA GLU A 451 -23.88 -0.49 13.49
C GLU A 451 -24.22 0.38 14.71
N PRO A 452 -23.86 0.00 15.97
CA PRO A 452 -24.12 0.86 17.11
C PRO A 452 -23.37 2.19 17.03
N LEU A 453 -22.13 2.22 16.58
CA LEU A 453 -21.37 3.49 16.43
C LEU A 453 -22.01 4.40 15.39
N LYS A 454 -22.44 3.86 14.26
CA LYS A 454 -23.15 4.61 13.24
C LYS A 454 -24.48 5.16 13.75
N ALA A 455 -25.25 4.36 14.50
CA ALA A 455 -26.50 4.78 15.11
C ALA A 455 -26.30 5.93 16.12
N LEU A 456 -25.10 6.03 16.72
CA LEU A 456 -24.71 7.12 17.64
C LEU A 456 -24.05 8.30 16.92
N GLY A 457 -24.01 8.30 15.57
CA GLY A 457 -23.56 9.41 14.77
C GLY A 457 -22.07 9.43 14.44
N VAL A 458 -21.35 8.32 14.66
CA VAL A 458 -19.94 8.22 14.22
C VAL A 458 -19.87 8.23 12.70
N ASP A 459 -19.03 9.09 12.15
CA ASP A 459 -18.99 9.36 10.71
C ASP A 459 -18.07 8.40 9.94
N LEU A 460 -16.93 8.02 10.53
CA LEU A 460 -15.96 7.12 9.91
C LEU A 460 -15.79 5.86 10.76
N LEU A 461 -16.09 4.73 10.15
CA LEU A 461 -16.00 3.42 10.77
C LEU A 461 -14.66 2.77 10.41
N ASN A 462 -13.83 2.52 11.41
CA ASN A 462 -12.51 1.93 11.24
C ASN A 462 -12.62 0.49 10.74
N ALA A 463 -11.97 0.17 9.63
CA ALA A 463 -11.99 -1.13 8.99
C ALA A 463 -10.56 -1.65 8.79
N ASP A 464 -10.23 -2.75 9.44
CA ASP A 464 -8.98 -3.51 9.23
C ASP A 464 -9.17 -4.53 8.11
N ASP A 465 -10.36 -5.14 8.02
CA ASP A 465 -10.77 -6.04 6.95
C ASP A 465 -11.83 -5.38 6.05
N LEU A 466 -11.42 -5.02 4.84
CA LEU A 466 -12.28 -4.36 3.87
C LEU A 466 -13.36 -5.28 3.27
N SER A 467 -13.25 -6.60 3.41
CA SER A 467 -14.23 -7.55 2.88
C SER A 467 -15.61 -7.41 3.53
N ASN A 468 -15.65 -6.91 4.76
CA ASN A 468 -16.88 -6.73 5.53
C ASN A 468 -17.61 -5.40 5.27
N THR A 469 -16.98 -4.46 4.58
CA THR A 469 -17.57 -3.13 4.28
C THR A 469 -18.83 -3.21 3.42
N ALA A 470 -19.05 -4.33 2.72
CA ALA A 470 -20.28 -4.59 1.98
C ALA A 470 -21.55 -4.56 2.84
N ARG A 471 -21.41 -4.76 4.16
CA ARG A 471 -22.50 -4.67 5.14
C ARG A 471 -22.91 -3.24 5.48
N LEU A 472 -22.02 -2.28 5.22
CA LEU A 472 -22.29 -0.88 5.51
C LEU A 472 -23.28 -0.29 4.51
N PRO A 473 -24.24 0.53 4.97
CA PRO A 473 -25.14 1.22 4.08
C PRO A 473 -24.40 2.20 3.18
N ARG A 474 -24.79 2.22 1.92
CA ARG A 474 -24.22 3.11 0.91
C ARG A 474 -24.60 4.55 1.20
N ILE A 475 -23.68 5.47 0.98
CA ILE A 475 -23.96 6.91 1.04
C ILE A 475 -24.78 7.27 -0.19
N GLN A 476 -26.02 7.75 0.04
CA GLN A 476 -26.97 8.11 -1.02
C GLN A 476 -26.79 9.55 -1.46
#